data_e68d6aa45e7b813e53ef735852f5687c
#
_entry.id   e68d6aa45e7b813e53ef735852f5687c
#
_cell.length_a   1.000
_cell.length_b   1.000
_cell.length_c   1.000
_cell.angle_alpha   90.00
_cell.angle_beta   90.00
_cell.angle_gamma   90.00
#
_symmetry.space_group_name_H-M   'P 1'
#
loop_
_entity.id
_entity.type
_entity.pdbx_description
1 polymer ?
#
loop_
_entity_poly.entity_id
_entity_poly.type
_entity_poly.pdbx_seq_one_letter_code
_entity_poly.pdbx_strand_id
1 'polypeptide(L)'
;MDLVGLNIAGAGFASGVIPGKHGTNFFFPREGYFEKWKARGIRTIRFSIIWERLQPELNAALDEHYSLLLDGMFEQAAESDIQVILDVHNYARFQGEPIGTPAVPISAYQDLMERIARRWSNYAALYAYDIMNEPYGAADPYWPAVAQAGIDGIRKYDSSRPLFIEGRSWSSSYRWPQHNDPLLALQDPADNLIFSAHAYIDQGSGGHYKEGPGDDFDLMSGVKRVKPFVDWLIEHGQRGHIGEFGVPGDDPRWLQAMDNLLAFLQQHCIPMTYWAAGPSWGNYKLSVEPRAGEDRPQWAVLEKYVDHRDCSEIGPIKSPP
;
A
#
# COMPACT_ATOMS: atom_id res chain seq x y z
N MET A 1 5.57 5.66 16.36
CA MET A 1 5.12 5.07 15.09
C MET A 1 5.76 5.85 13.95
N ASP A 2 6.26 5.16 12.94
CA ASP A 2 6.86 5.82 11.78
C ASP A 2 5.74 6.30 10.85
N LEU A 3 5.82 7.57 10.45
CA LEU A 3 4.78 8.16 9.59
C LEU A 3 5.04 7.91 8.10
N VAL A 4 6.31 7.80 7.70
CA VAL A 4 6.68 7.62 6.30
C VAL A 4 7.31 6.27 6.07
N GLY A 5 6.68 5.48 5.22
CA GLY A 5 7.21 4.25 4.66
C GLY A 5 7.37 4.33 3.14
N LEU A 6 7.80 3.23 2.53
CA LEU A 6 8.00 3.13 1.09
C LEU A 6 7.25 1.94 0.50
N ASN A 7 6.66 2.11 -0.67
CA ASN A 7 6.20 1.01 -1.51
C ASN A 7 7.39 0.35 -2.22
N ILE A 8 7.54 -0.96 -2.06
CA ILE A 8 8.54 -1.77 -2.75
C ILE A 8 7.79 -2.70 -3.73
N ALA A 9 7.66 -2.27 -4.96
CA ALA A 9 6.73 -2.88 -5.91
C ALA A 9 7.36 -3.88 -6.91
N GLY A 10 8.67 -4.13 -6.80
CA GLY A 10 9.39 -4.95 -7.79
C GLY A 10 8.82 -6.36 -7.99
N ALA A 11 8.30 -7.01 -6.96
CA ALA A 11 7.69 -8.33 -7.05
C ALA A 11 6.32 -8.30 -7.77
N GLY A 12 5.70 -7.12 -7.89
CA GLY A 12 4.47 -6.88 -8.65
C GLY A 12 4.67 -6.55 -10.13
N PHE A 13 5.92 -6.31 -10.59
CA PHE A 13 6.17 -5.89 -11.97
C PHE A 13 5.70 -6.91 -13.01
N ALA A 14 5.36 -6.42 -14.21
CA ALA A 14 4.87 -7.23 -15.34
C ALA A 14 3.76 -8.22 -14.92
N SER A 15 2.76 -7.74 -14.17
CA SER A 15 1.66 -8.55 -13.62
C SER A 15 0.89 -9.35 -14.69
N GLY A 16 0.88 -8.90 -15.94
CA GLY A 16 0.29 -9.65 -17.07
C GLY A 16 1.15 -10.82 -17.59
N VAL A 17 2.37 -11.02 -17.08
CA VAL A 17 3.26 -12.12 -17.47
C VAL A 17 3.27 -13.16 -16.34
N ILE A 18 2.46 -14.21 -16.49
CA ILE A 18 2.28 -15.27 -15.49
C ILE A 18 2.81 -16.61 -16.04
N PRO A 19 3.60 -17.33 -15.25
CA PRO A 19 4.12 -17.00 -13.90
C PRO A 19 5.17 -15.90 -13.90
N GLY A 20 5.78 -15.59 -15.05
CA GLY A 20 6.92 -14.71 -15.15
C GLY A 20 8.22 -15.35 -14.66
N LYS A 21 9.33 -14.60 -14.75
CA LYS A 21 10.65 -15.06 -14.32
C LYS A 21 11.27 -14.03 -13.37
N HIS A 22 11.66 -14.47 -12.18
CA HIS A 22 12.43 -13.66 -11.24
C HIS A 22 13.72 -13.14 -11.87
N GLY A 23 14.05 -11.88 -11.62
CA GLY A 23 15.20 -11.20 -12.20
C GLY A 23 15.01 -10.73 -13.66
N THR A 24 13.83 -10.99 -14.25
CA THR A 24 13.48 -10.56 -15.62
C THR A 24 12.14 -9.82 -15.67
N ASN A 25 11.09 -10.46 -15.20
CA ASN A 25 9.72 -9.90 -15.20
C ASN A 25 9.37 -9.27 -13.85
N PHE A 26 9.88 -9.83 -12.77
CA PHE A 26 9.69 -9.31 -11.41
C PHE A 26 10.96 -9.45 -10.60
N PHE A 27 11.04 -8.67 -9.51
CA PHE A 27 12.28 -8.50 -8.75
C PHE A 27 11.98 -8.46 -7.26
N PHE A 28 12.66 -9.30 -6.50
CA PHE A 28 12.74 -9.19 -5.05
C PHE A 28 13.98 -8.37 -4.64
N PRO A 29 13.98 -7.75 -3.46
CA PRO A 29 15.15 -7.09 -2.90
C PRO A 29 16.33 -8.07 -2.81
N ARG A 30 17.53 -7.59 -3.13
CA ARG A 30 18.77 -8.34 -2.93
C ARG A 30 19.24 -8.18 -1.49
N GLU A 31 20.11 -9.05 -1.07
CA GLU A 31 20.81 -8.95 0.22
C GLU A 31 21.36 -7.53 0.46
N GLY A 32 21.16 -7.01 1.68
CA GLY A 32 21.57 -5.66 2.06
C GLY A 32 20.67 -4.52 1.54
N TYR A 33 19.62 -4.83 0.78
CA TYR A 33 18.76 -3.79 0.20
C TYR A 33 18.07 -2.92 1.25
N PHE A 34 17.59 -3.51 2.33
CA PHE A 34 16.85 -2.80 3.36
C PHE A 34 17.74 -1.95 4.27
N GLU A 35 19.02 -2.31 4.42
CA GLU A 35 19.99 -1.58 5.25
C GLU A 35 20.11 -0.11 4.82
N LYS A 36 20.13 0.16 3.51
CA LYS A 36 20.20 1.54 3.00
C LYS A 36 19.00 2.40 3.39
N TRP A 37 17.81 1.79 3.43
CA TRP A 37 16.58 2.51 3.82
C TRP A 37 16.49 2.66 5.33
N LYS A 38 16.90 1.64 6.08
CA LYS A 38 17.05 1.74 7.53
C LYS A 38 18.01 2.86 7.92
N ALA A 39 19.17 2.96 7.25
CA ALA A 39 20.16 4.02 7.49
C ALA A 39 19.61 5.43 7.21
N ARG A 40 18.52 5.54 6.43
CA ARG A 40 17.78 6.76 6.14
C ARG A 40 16.57 6.97 7.06
N GLY A 41 16.38 6.13 8.07
CA GLY A 41 15.29 6.21 9.03
C GLY A 41 13.99 5.52 8.60
N ILE A 42 13.90 4.93 7.40
CA ILE A 42 12.73 4.15 6.97
C ILE A 42 12.68 2.83 7.77
N ARG A 43 11.52 2.56 8.35
CA ARG A 43 11.25 1.36 9.16
C ARG A 43 10.08 0.54 8.64
N THR A 44 9.28 1.10 7.75
CA THR A 44 8.07 0.46 7.22
C THR A 44 8.11 0.42 5.70
N ILE A 45 7.81 -0.74 5.13
CA ILE A 45 7.59 -0.91 3.70
C ILE A 45 6.22 -1.53 3.44
N ARG A 46 5.58 -1.13 2.34
CA ARG A 46 4.44 -1.82 1.73
C ARG A 46 4.99 -2.63 0.56
N PHE A 47 4.88 -3.95 0.63
CA PHE A 47 5.50 -4.87 -0.31
C PHE A 47 4.45 -5.56 -1.16
N SER A 48 4.42 -5.22 -2.45
CA SER A 48 3.40 -5.70 -3.39
C SER A 48 3.72 -7.09 -3.92
N ILE A 49 2.76 -8.00 -3.83
CA ILE A 49 2.79 -9.33 -4.44
C ILE A 49 1.64 -9.50 -5.44
N ILE A 50 1.77 -10.46 -6.35
CA ILE A 50 0.74 -10.82 -7.34
C ILE A 50 0.15 -12.18 -6.98
N TRP A 51 -1.18 -12.25 -6.86
CA TRP A 51 -1.91 -13.47 -6.51
C TRP A 51 -1.57 -14.63 -7.44
N GLU A 52 -1.64 -14.40 -8.75
CA GLU A 52 -1.40 -15.43 -9.77
C GLU A 52 0.02 -16.01 -9.74
N ARG A 53 0.99 -15.28 -9.16
CA ARG A 53 2.34 -15.81 -8.96
C ARG A 53 2.44 -16.60 -7.68
N LEU A 54 1.74 -16.15 -6.63
CA LEU A 54 1.76 -16.80 -5.34
C LEU A 54 0.87 -18.06 -5.32
N GLN A 55 -0.30 -18.00 -5.98
CA GLN A 55 -1.25 -19.12 -6.10
C GLN A 55 -1.75 -19.19 -7.55
N PRO A 56 -1.06 -19.92 -8.43
CA PRO A 56 -1.37 -19.95 -9.87
C PRO A 56 -2.76 -20.51 -10.22
N GLU A 57 -3.30 -21.39 -9.39
CA GLU A 57 -4.62 -21.97 -9.54
C GLU A 57 -5.45 -21.72 -8.27
N LEU A 58 -6.70 -21.32 -8.45
CA LEU A 58 -7.61 -21.06 -7.33
C LEU A 58 -7.74 -22.28 -6.40
N ASN A 59 -7.66 -22.05 -5.10
CA ASN A 59 -7.72 -23.04 -4.03
C ASN A 59 -6.59 -24.09 -4.03
N ALA A 60 -5.60 -23.96 -4.88
CA ALA A 60 -4.41 -24.83 -4.91
C ALA A 60 -3.39 -24.43 -3.84
N ALA A 61 -2.31 -25.20 -3.73
CA ALA A 61 -1.16 -24.83 -2.89
C ALA A 61 -0.50 -23.56 -3.42
N LEU A 62 0.16 -22.81 -2.53
CA LEU A 62 1.01 -21.70 -2.92
C LEU A 62 2.19 -22.21 -3.76
N ASP A 63 2.62 -21.42 -4.75
CA ASP A 63 3.84 -21.68 -5.49
C ASP A 63 5.05 -21.63 -4.54
N GLU A 64 5.78 -22.73 -4.45
CA GLU A 64 6.88 -22.85 -3.48
C GLU A 64 8.06 -21.93 -3.83
N HIS A 65 8.37 -21.75 -5.12
CA HIS A 65 9.47 -20.90 -5.52
C HIS A 65 9.18 -19.42 -5.18
N TYR A 66 8.00 -18.93 -5.50
CA TYR A 66 7.62 -17.56 -5.16
C TYR A 66 7.50 -17.38 -3.65
N SER A 67 6.99 -18.39 -2.94
CA SER A 67 6.91 -18.38 -1.47
C SER A 67 8.29 -18.31 -0.81
N LEU A 68 9.28 -19.06 -1.29
CA LEU A 68 10.66 -18.99 -0.77
C LEU A 68 11.32 -17.62 -1.02
N LEU A 69 11.01 -16.96 -2.14
CA LEU A 69 11.47 -15.59 -2.37
C LEU A 69 10.86 -14.62 -1.36
N LEU A 70 9.60 -14.83 -1.01
CA LEU A 70 8.89 -14.01 -0.02
C LEU A 70 9.41 -14.30 1.40
N ASP A 71 9.69 -15.56 1.73
CA ASP A 71 10.34 -15.94 2.99
C ASP A 71 11.68 -15.20 3.16
N GLY A 72 12.55 -15.25 2.15
CA GLY A 72 13.83 -14.56 2.17
C GLY A 72 13.72 -13.03 2.26
N MET A 73 12.68 -12.45 1.66
CA MET A 73 12.38 -11.01 1.81
C MET A 73 12.02 -10.67 3.26
N PHE A 74 11.16 -11.46 3.91
CA PHE A 74 10.81 -11.24 5.31
C PHE A 74 12.01 -11.40 6.25
N GLU A 75 12.88 -12.38 5.99
CA GLU A 75 14.10 -12.61 6.77
C GLU A 75 15.04 -11.40 6.67
N GLN A 76 15.32 -10.90 5.46
CA GLN A 76 16.14 -9.71 5.25
C GLN A 76 15.51 -8.45 5.89
N ALA A 77 14.19 -8.31 5.83
CA ALA A 77 13.49 -7.21 6.48
C ALA A 77 13.65 -7.28 8.01
N ALA A 78 13.52 -8.48 8.61
CA ALA A 78 13.73 -8.68 10.04
C ALA A 78 15.16 -8.35 10.47
N GLU A 79 16.17 -8.81 9.74
CA GLU A 79 17.59 -8.52 9.99
C GLU A 79 17.89 -7.01 9.95
N SER A 80 17.17 -6.30 9.07
CA SER A 80 17.28 -4.86 8.94
C SER A 80 16.31 -4.07 9.85
N ASP A 81 15.54 -4.72 10.74
CA ASP A 81 14.54 -4.08 11.60
C ASP A 81 13.55 -3.23 10.77
N ILE A 82 13.10 -3.79 9.65
CA ILE A 82 12.09 -3.24 8.76
C ILE A 82 10.78 -4.00 8.94
N GLN A 83 9.70 -3.28 9.12
CA GLN A 83 8.33 -3.78 9.20
C GLN A 83 7.71 -3.84 7.80
N VAL A 84 6.99 -4.91 7.51
CA VAL A 84 6.40 -5.17 6.19
C VAL A 84 4.87 -5.15 6.30
N ILE A 85 4.25 -4.29 5.50
CA ILE A 85 2.84 -4.39 5.13
C ILE A 85 2.79 -5.22 3.84
N LEU A 86 2.26 -6.43 3.91
CA LEU A 86 2.16 -7.32 2.75
C LEU A 86 0.92 -6.97 1.94
N ASP A 87 1.12 -6.51 0.72
CA ASP A 87 0.09 -6.02 -0.19
C ASP A 87 -0.23 -7.03 -1.30
N VAL A 88 -1.49 -7.48 -1.36
CA VAL A 88 -2.01 -8.27 -2.48
C VAL A 88 -2.43 -7.31 -3.60
N HIS A 89 -1.53 -7.09 -4.57
CA HIS A 89 -1.63 -6.04 -5.57
C HIS A 89 -2.44 -6.45 -6.82
N ASN A 90 -3.71 -6.84 -6.60
CA ASN A 90 -4.53 -7.51 -7.63
C ASN A 90 -5.84 -6.84 -8.00
N TYR A 91 -6.12 -5.61 -7.52
CA TYR A 91 -7.28 -4.82 -7.97
C TYR A 91 -8.64 -5.53 -7.81
N ALA A 92 -8.76 -6.39 -6.80
CA ALA A 92 -9.89 -7.30 -6.56
C ALA A 92 -10.21 -8.22 -7.75
N ARG A 93 -9.16 -8.73 -8.40
CA ARG A 93 -9.26 -9.63 -9.56
C ARG A 93 -8.28 -10.81 -9.44
N PHE A 94 -8.60 -11.86 -10.18
CA PHE A 94 -7.69 -12.94 -10.49
C PHE A 94 -7.75 -13.21 -12.01
N GLN A 95 -6.62 -13.17 -12.70
CA GLN A 95 -6.52 -13.28 -14.18
C GLN A 95 -7.46 -12.31 -14.92
N GLY A 96 -7.64 -11.10 -14.36
CA GLY A 96 -8.51 -10.07 -14.93
C GLY A 96 -9.99 -10.17 -14.54
N GLU A 97 -10.44 -11.31 -14.04
CA GLU A 97 -11.83 -11.54 -13.63
C GLU A 97 -12.10 -11.05 -12.21
N PRO A 98 -13.18 -10.29 -11.95
CA PRO A 98 -13.51 -9.81 -10.63
C PRO A 98 -13.79 -10.93 -9.63
N ILE A 99 -13.30 -10.77 -8.40
CA ILE A 99 -13.66 -11.64 -7.27
C ILE A 99 -15.13 -11.42 -6.92
N GLY A 100 -15.85 -12.50 -6.66
CA GLY A 100 -17.29 -12.48 -6.40
C GLY A 100 -18.13 -12.95 -7.61
N THR A 101 -17.47 -13.22 -8.74
CA THR A 101 -18.10 -13.82 -9.93
C THR A 101 -18.01 -15.35 -9.88
N PRO A 102 -18.79 -16.06 -10.72
CA PRO A 102 -18.66 -17.53 -10.82
C PRO A 102 -17.24 -17.99 -11.22
N ALA A 103 -16.49 -17.18 -11.98
CA ALA A 103 -15.13 -17.49 -12.38
C ALA A 103 -14.14 -17.39 -11.22
N VAL A 104 -14.34 -16.41 -10.32
CA VAL A 104 -13.49 -16.18 -9.14
C VAL A 104 -14.38 -16.06 -7.91
N PRO A 105 -14.79 -17.19 -7.30
CA PRO A 105 -15.62 -17.17 -6.09
C PRO A 105 -14.95 -16.48 -4.92
N ILE A 106 -15.72 -15.81 -4.06
CA ILE A 106 -15.23 -15.16 -2.84
C ILE A 106 -14.44 -16.14 -1.96
N SER A 107 -14.88 -17.39 -1.90
CA SER A 107 -14.22 -18.46 -1.13
C SER A 107 -12.80 -18.76 -1.61
N ALA A 108 -12.48 -18.54 -2.89
CA ALA A 108 -11.13 -18.71 -3.42
C ALA A 108 -10.19 -17.61 -2.92
N TYR A 109 -10.69 -16.39 -2.78
CA TYR A 109 -9.93 -15.31 -2.17
C TYR A 109 -9.74 -15.54 -0.66
N GLN A 110 -10.77 -16.01 0.03
CA GLN A 110 -10.64 -16.38 1.44
C GLN A 110 -9.58 -17.48 1.64
N ASP A 111 -9.53 -18.48 0.76
CA ASP A 111 -8.50 -19.54 0.78
C ASP A 111 -7.10 -18.97 0.60
N LEU A 112 -6.91 -18.00 -0.34
CA LEU A 112 -5.63 -17.30 -0.49
C LEU A 112 -5.20 -16.64 0.82
N MET A 113 -6.07 -15.81 1.41
CA MET A 113 -5.74 -15.04 2.60
C MET A 113 -5.50 -15.93 3.82
N GLU A 114 -6.23 -17.05 3.91
CA GLU A 114 -5.98 -18.08 4.91
C GLU A 114 -4.58 -18.70 4.76
N ARG A 115 -4.17 -19.05 3.52
CA ARG A 115 -2.83 -19.61 3.25
C ARG A 115 -1.72 -18.63 3.51
N ILE A 116 -1.92 -17.36 3.15
CA ILE A 116 -0.96 -16.27 3.45
C ILE A 116 -0.77 -16.18 4.97
N ALA A 117 -1.83 -16.06 5.73
CA ALA A 117 -1.74 -15.95 7.18
C ALA A 117 -1.14 -17.21 7.82
N ARG A 118 -1.53 -18.40 7.38
CA ARG A 118 -0.98 -19.68 7.87
C ARG A 118 0.54 -19.75 7.70
N ARG A 119 1.09 -19.26 6.55
CA ARG A 119 2.52 -19.36 6.27
C ARG A 119 3.30 -18.26 6.99
N TRP A 120 2.84 -17.01 6.97
CA TRP A 120 3.65 -15.86 7.36
C TRP A 120 3.28 -15.18 8.68
N SER A 121 2.20 -15.54 9.35
CA SER A 121 1.81 -14.90 10.62
C SER A 121 2.86 -14.94 11.73
N ASN A 122 3.81 -15.88 11.67
CA ASN A 122 4.87 -15.99 12.66
C ASN A 122 6.17 -15.26 12.25
N TYR A 123 6.22 -14.61 11.07
CA TYR A 123 7.41 -13.87 10.66
C TYR A 123 7.49 -12.54 11.40
N ALA A 124 8.64 -12.26 12.02
CA ALA A 124 8.82 -11.09 12.88
C ALA A 124 8.68 -9.77 12.12
N ALA A 125 9.12 -9.74 10.85
CA ALA A 125 9.00 -8.54 10.02
C ALA A 125 7.59 -8.27 9.50
N LEU A 126 6.68 -9.25 9.48
CA LEU A 126 5.30 -9.01 9.06
C LEU A 126 4.61 -8.13 10.10
N TYR A 127 4.31 -6.90 9.72
CA TYR A 127 3.60 -5.94 10.56
C TYR A 127 2.10 -6.00 10.34
N ALA A 128 1.68 -6.01 9.07
CA ALA A 128 0.28 -5.91 8.68
C ALA A 128 0.02 -6.58 7.32
N TYR A 129 -1.25 -6.81 7.02
CA TYR A 129 -1.70 -7.22 5.68
C TYR A 129 -2.47 -6.06 5.06
N ASP A 130 -2.07 -5.64 3.86
CA ASP A 130 -2.90 -4.84 2.97
C ASP A 130 -3.63 -5.84 2.07
N ILE A 131 -4.89 -6.08 2.41
CA ILE A 131 -5.58 -7.28 1.93
C ILE A 131 -5.84 -7.27 0.43
N MET A 132 -5.94 -6.09 -0.20
CA MET A 132 -6.13 -5.96 -1.65
C MET A 132 -5.89 -4.54 -2.13
N ASN A 133 -4.97 -4.38 -3.08
CA ASN A 133 -4.75 -3.10 -3.76
C ASN A 133 -5.92 -2.71 -4.68
N GLU A 134 -6.37 -1.48 -4.58
CA GLU A 134 -7.20 -0.73 -5.53
C GLU A 134 -8.38 -1.48 -6.17
N PRO A 135 -9.35 -1.96 -5.42
CA PRO A 135 -10.59 -2.47 -6.01
C PRO A 135 -11.27 -1.41 -6.89
N TYR A 136 -11.71 -1.79 -8.11
CA TYR A 136 -12.35 -0.83 -9.01
C TYR A 136 -13.35 -1.44 -10.00
N GLY A 137 -14.27 -0.62 -10.50
CA GLY A 137 -15.16 -0.91 -11.62
C GLY A 137 -16.04 -2.13 -11.36
N ALA A 138 -15.93 -3.18 -12.18
CA ALA A 138 -16.77 -4.37 -12.04
C ALA A 138 -16.56 -5.14 -10.73
N ALA A 139 -15.44 -4.91 -10.01
CA ALA A 139 -15.20 -5.52 -8.70
C ALA A 139 -15.84 -4.72 -7.55
N ASP A 140 -16.10 -3.42 -7.73
CA ASP A 140 -16.61 -2.54 -6.68
C ASP A 140 -17.86 -3.07 -5.96
N PRO A 141 -18.89 -3.61 -6.66
CA PRO A 141 -20.09 -4.10 -5.97
C PRO A 141 -19.84 -5.28 -5.03
N TYR A 142 -18.83 -6.09 -5.33
CA TYR A 142 -18.49 -7.28 -4.55
C TYR A 142 -17.53 -6.99 -3.40
N TRP A 143 -16.78 -5.87 -3.49
CA TRP A 143 -15.64 -5.60 -2.63
C TRP A 143 -15.96 -5.67 -1.12
N PRO A 144 -17.05 -5.13 -0.57
CA PRO A 144 -17.31 -5.25 0.86
C PRO A 144 -17.40 -6.72 1.34
N ALA A 145 -18.04 -7.60 0.58
CA ALA A 145 -18.14 -9.02 0.92
C ALA A 145 -16.80 -9.74 0.71
N VAL A 146 -16.04 -9.36 -0.31
CA VAL A 146 -14.68 -9.88 -0.58
C VAL A 146 -13.72 -9.48 0.54
N ALA A 147 -13.76 -8.21 0.98
CA ALA A 147 -12.94 -7.71 2.08
C ALA A 147 -13.23 -8.48 3.38
N GLN A 148 -14.52 -8.72 3.69
CA GLN A 148 -14.90 -9.53 4.85
C GLN A 148 -14.32 -10.94 4.78
N ALA A 149 -14.41 -11.60 3.62
CA ALA A 149 -13.82 -12.93 3.45
C ALA A 149 -12.29 -12.94 3.62
N GLY A 150 -11.61 -11.87 3.19
CA GLY A 150 -10.17 -11.69 3.43
C GLY A 150 -9.85 -11.58 4.92
N ILE A 151 -10.61 -10.77 5.66
CA ILE A 151 -10.50 -10.65 7.13
C ILE A 151 -10.71 -12.04 7.78
N ASP A 152 -11.79 -12.71 7.43
CA ASP A 152 -12.13 -14.02 7.98
C ASP A 152 -11.05 -15.07 7.72
N GLY A 153 -10.45 -15.04 6.52
CA GLY A 153 -9.34 -15.92 6.14
C GLY A 153 -8.10 -15.69 7.00
N ILE A 154 -7.66 -14.44 7.14
CA ILE A 154 -6.48 -14.07 7.94
C ILE A 154 -6.70 -14.42 9.41
N ARG A 155 -7.86 -14.08 9.97
CA ARG A 155 -8.16 -14.24 11.40
C ARG A 155 -8.19 -15.68 11.89
N LYS A 156 -8.19 -16.66 11.00
CA LYS A 156 -7.98 -18.07 11.36
C LYS A 156 -6.57 -18.37 11.91
N TYR A 157 -5.57 -17.60 11.51
CA TYR A 157 -4.15 -17.83 11.86
C TYR A 157 -3.46 -16.64 12.49
N ASP A 158 -3.99 -15.44 12.29
CA ASP A 158 -3.46 -14.20 12.85
C ASP A 158 -4.56 -13.39 13.54
N SER A 159 -4.57 -13.45 14.86
CA SER A 159 -5.64 -12.87 15.68
C SER A 159 -5.43 -11.40 16.07
N SER A 160 -4.35 -10.75 15.63
CA SER A 160 -4.00 -9.46 16.21
C SER A 160 -3.43 -8.41 15.24
N ARG A 161 -2.71 -8.80 14.18
CA ARG A 161 -2.07 -7.82 13.30
C ARG A 161 -3.07 -6.89 12.63
N PRO A 162 -2.65 -5.63 12.35
CA PRO A 162 -3.48 -4.69 11.60
C PRO A 162 -3.83 -5.24 10.21
N LEU A 163 -5.06 -4.98 9.78
CA LEU A 163 -5.52 -5.24 8.42
C LEU A 163 -5.81 -3.91 7.74
N PHE A 164 -5.07 -3.62 6.68
CA PHE A 164 -5.31 -2.45 5.85
C PHE A 164 -6.39 -2.77 4.83
N ILE A 165 -7.42 -1.94 4.81
CA ILE A 165 -8.61 -2.13 3.98
C ILE A 165 -8.66 -0.99 2.97
N GLU A 166 -8.38 -1.29 1.73
CA GLU A 166 -8.52 -0.33 0.65
C GLU A 166 -9.97 -0.17 0.20
N GLY A 167 -10.26 0.97 -0.39
CA GLY A 167 -11.60 1.34 -0.83
C GLY A 167 -11.88 0.97 -2.29
N ARG A 168 -13.17 0.98 -2.65
CA ARG A 168 -13.64 0.95 -4.04
C ARG A 168 -13.16 2.19 -4.79
N SER A 169 -13.31 2.16 -6.12
CA SER A 169 -12.93 3.28 -7.00
C SER A 169 -11.43 3.64 -6.88
N TRP A 170 -10.58 2.60 -7.01
CA TRP A 170 -9.10 2.69 -6.89
C TRP A 170 -8.63 3.26 -5.55
N SER A 171 -9.32 2.98 -4.48
CA SER A 171 -9.01 3.49 -3.13
C SER A 171 -8.81 5.01 -3.07
N SER A 172 -9.43 5.76 -3.98
CA SER A 172 -9.21 7.20 -4.14
C SER A 172 -9.63 7.97 -2.89
N SER A 173 -8.67 8.62 -2.23
CA SER A 173 -8.92 9.45 -1.04
C SER A 173 -9.93 10.58 -1.31
N TYR A 174 -9.86 11.19 -2.51
CA TYR A 174 -10.76 12.26 -2.92
C TYR A 174 -12.21 11.79 -3.10
N ARG A 175 -12.41 10.55 -3.60
CA ARG A 175 -13.73 9.96 -3.85
C ARG A 175 -14.17 9.04 -2.73
N TRP A 176 -13.44 8.93 -1.66
CA TRP A 176 -13.70 7.98 -0.58
C TRP A 176 -15.12 8.05 -0.02
N PRO A 177 -15.66 9.23 0.38
CA PRO A 177 -16.99 9.31 0.98
C PRO A 177 -18.12 8.87 0.05
N GLN A 178 -17.93 9.00 -1.28
CA GLN A 178 -18.97 8.64 -2.24
C GLN A 178 -19.11 7.12 -2.44
N HIS A 179 -18.11 6.33 -2.05
CA HIS A 179 -18.06 4.92 -2.41
C HIS A 179 -17.94 3.96 -1.23
N ASN A 180 -17.42 4.38 -0.08
CA ASN A 180 -16.84 3.47 0.89
C ASN A 180 -17.58 3.32 2.22
N ASP A 181 -18.74 3.97 2.43
CA ASP A 181 -19.59 3.74 3.60
C ASP A 181 -19.96 2.25 3.83
N PRO A 182 -20.16 1.42 2.78
CA PRO A 182 -20.42 0.00 2.99
C PRO A 182 -19.30 -0.76 3.71
N LEU A 183 -18.05 -0.24 3.71
CA LEU A 183 -16.93 -0.83 4.43
C LEU A 183 -17.03 -0.65 5.95
N LEU A 184 -17.86 0.27 6.45
CA LEU A 184 -18.13 0.44 7.88
C LEU A 184 -18.83 -0.77 8.50
N ALA A 185 -19.44 -1.63 7.68
CA ALA A 185 -20.09 -2.85 8.14
C ALA A 185 -19.13 -4.03 8.35
N LEU A 186 -17.84 -3.88 7.96
CA LEU A 186 -16.83 -4.92 8.15
C LEU A 186 -16.64 -5.25 9.64
N GLN A 187 -16.49 -6.53 9.92
CA GLN A 187 -16.29 -7.04 11.27
C GLN A 187 -14.92 -7.66 11.40
N ASP A 188 -14.16 -7.20 12.38
CA ASP A 188 -12.87 -7.78 12.74
C ASP A 188 -12.86 -8.15 14.22
N PRO A 189 -12.71 -9.45 14.59
CA PRO A 189 -12.64 -9.85 16.00
C PRO A 189 -11.50 -9.18 16.79
N ALA A 190 -10.46 -8.73 16.10
CA ALA A 190 -9.32 -8.04 16.72
C ALA A 190 -9.53 -6.54 16.88
N ASP A 191 -10.60 -5.96 16.33
CA ASP A 191 -10.83 -4.52 16.27
C ASP A 191 -9.61 -3.73 15.73
N ASN A 192 -8.97 -4.28 14.69
CA ASN A 192 -7.70 -3.76 14.20
C ASN A 192 -7.71 -3.50 12.67
N LEU A 193 -8.81 -2.93 12.18
CA LEU A 193 -8.90 -2.43 10.81
C LEU A 193 -8.32 -1.02 10.70
N ILE A 194 -7.63 -0.78 9.59
CA ILE A 194 -7.10 0.53 9.20
C ILE A 194 -7.52 0.76 7.76
N PHE A 195 -8.32 1.80 7.49
CA PHE A 195 -8.69 2.12 6.13
C PHE A 195 -7.51 2.74 5.39
N SER A 196 -7.25 2.28 4.17
CA SER A 196 -6.11 2.71 3.37
C SER A 196 -6.58 3.34 2.07
N ALA A 197 -6.13 4.57 1.79
CA ALA A 197 -6.50 5.30 0.59
C ALA A 197 -5.28 5.74 -0.22
N HIS A 198 -5.47 5.99 -1.50
CA HIS A 198 -4.43 6.46 -2.41
C HIS A 198 -4.64 7.93 -2.80
N ALA A 199 -3.55 8.68 -2.93
CA ALA A 199 -3.60 10.13 -3.12
C ALA A 199 -2.59 10.60 -4.17
N TYR A 200 -2.99 10.61 -5.43
CA TYR A 200 -2.22 11.21 -6.52
C TYR A 200 -2.77 12.57 -6.90
N ILE A 201 -1.90 13.54 -7.22
CA ILE A 201 -2.26 14.94 -7.43
C ILE A 201 -2.15 15.40 -8.88
N ASP A 202 -1.86 14.48 -9.80
CA ASP A 202 -1.98 14.72 -11.23
C ASP A 202 -3.45 14.96 -11.64
N GLN A 203 -3.68 15.49 -12.83
CA GLN A 203 -5.02 15.85 -13.32
C GLN A 203 -6.01 14.68 -13.25
N GLY A 204 -5.55 13.47 -13.57
CA GLY A 204 -6.38 12.25 -13.53
C GLY A 204 -6.45 11.55 -12.17
N SER A 205 -5.70 12.00 -11.17
CA SER A 205 -5.55 11.34 -9.86
C SER A 205 -5.09 9.89 -9.92
N GLY A 206 -4.40 9.51 -11.00
CA GLY A 206 -3.97 8.13 -11.26
C GLY A 206 -2.45 7.92 -11.18
N GLY A 207 -1.68 8.94 -10.74
CA GLY A 207 -0.22 8.82 -10.62
C GLY A 207 0.53 8.79 -11.95
N HIS A 208 -0.12 9.15 -13.05
CA HIS A 208 0.50 9.10 -14.38
C HIS A 208 1.40 10.30 -14.69
N TYR A 209 1.06 11.47 -14.21
CA TYR A 209 1.81 12.73 -14.39
C TYR A 209 2.29 12.93 -15.84
N LYS A 210 1.37 12.73 -16.80
CA LYS A 210 1.66 12.87 -18.24
C LYS A 210 2.09 14.28 -18.60
N GLU A 211 1.53 15.25 -17.91
CA GLU A 211 1.78 16.69 -18.06
C GLU A 211 2.40 17.27 -16.78
N GLY A 212 3.14 18.35 -16.92
CA GLY A 212 3.62 19.12 -15.79
C GLY A 212 2.50 19.83 -15.04
N PRO A 213 2.80 20.45 -13.89
CA PRO A 213 1.82 21.29 -13.22
C PRO A 213 1.56 22.52 -14.11
N GLY A 214 0.28 22.77 -14.41
CA GLY A 214 -0.15 23.96 -15.15
C GLY A 214 0.22 25.27 -14.42
N ASP A 215 0.05 26.42 -15.08
CA ASP A 215 0.36 27.72 -14.46
C ASP A 215 -0.50 27.98 -13.22
N ASP A 216 -1.74 27.48 -13.21
CA ASP A 216 -2.71 27.62 -12.12
C ASP A 216 -2.60 26.50 -11.07
N PHE A 217 -1.51 25.72 -11.05
CA PHE A 217 -1.39 24.58 -10.16
C PHE A 217 -1.45 25.00 -8.70
N ASP A 218 -2.42 24.44 -7.97
CA ASP A 218 -2.61 24.71 -6.57
C ASP A 218 -1.69 23.85 -5.69
N LEU A 219 -0.78 24.50 -4.97
CA LEU A 219 0.15 23.85 -4.04
C LEU A 219 -0.55 23.10 -2.88
N MET A 220 -1.83 23.39 -2.63
CA MET A 220 -2.65 22.67 -1.65
C MET A 220 -3.44 21.49 -2.26
N SER A 221 -3.21 21.16 -3.53
CA SER A 221 -3.93 20.07 -4.21
C SER A 221 -3.80 18.73 -3.49
N GLY A 222 -2.64 18.41 -2.93
CA GLY A 222 -2.43 17.20 -2.12
C GLY A 222 -3.34 17.16 -0.89
N VAL A 223 -3.39 18.24 -0.14
CA VAL A 223 -4.27 18.37 1.03
C VAL A 223 -5.73 18.27 0.63
N LYS A 224 -6.14 18.95 -0.45
CA LYS A 224 -7.52 18.90 -0.97
C LYS A 224 -7.91 17.49 -1.42
N ARG A 225 -6.95 16.67 -1.87
CA ARG A 225 -7.19 15.28 -2.30
C ARG A 225 -7.40 14.33 -1.12
N VAL A 226 -6.66 14.50 -0.03
CA VAL A 226 -6.77 13.60 1.13
C VAL A 226 -7.82 14.03 2.14
N LYS A 227 -8.14 15.32 2.19
CA LYS A 227 -9.09 15.87 3.17
C LYS A 227 -10.43 15.15 3.23
N PRO A 228 -11.10 14.80 2.10
CA PRO A 228 -12.35 14.05 2.15
C PRO A 228 -12.25 12.71 2.87
N PHE A 229 -11.14 11.99 2.68
CA PHE A 229 -10.86 10.74 3.38
C PHE A 229 -10.61 10.98 4.89
N VAL A 230 -9.80 11.97 5.23
CA VAL A 230 -9.52 12.31 6.64
C VAL A 230 -10.77 12.77 7.37
N ASP A 231 -11.61 13.61 6.75
CA ASP A 231 -12.89 14.03 7.32
C ASP A 231 -13.82 12.82 7.55
N TRP A 232 -13.88 11.88 6.61
CA TRP A 232 -14.65 10.63 6.74
C TRP A 232 -14.15 9.76 7.90
N LEU A 233 -12.83 9.62 8.06
CA LEU A 233 -12.24 8.89 9.19
C LEU A 233 -12.64 9.52 10.54
N ILE A 234 -12.57 10.85 10.63
CA ILE A 234 -12.96 11.60 11.84
C ILE A 234 -14.46 11.42 12.13
N GLU A 235 -15.30 11.55 11.11
CA GLU A 235 -16.76 11.42 11.23
C GLU A 235 -17.16 10.04 11.77
N HIS A 236 -16.50 8.99 11.28
CA HIS A 236 -16.83 7.61 11.65
C HIS A 236 -15.94 7.02 12.76
N GLY A 237 -15.02 7.80 13.32
CA GLY A 237 -14.11 7.34 14.38
C GLY A 237 -13.17 6.22 13.93
N GLN A 238 -12.75 6.23 12.65
CA GLN A 238 -11.92 5.20 12.05
C GLN A 238 -10.45 5.63 11.99
N ARG A 239 -9.54 4.66 11.88
CA ARG A 239 -8.11 4.86 11.66
C ARG A 239 -7.76 4.78 10.19
N GLY A 240 -6.77 5.56 9.76
CA GLY A 240 -6.42 5.66 8.35
C GLY A 240 -4.95 5.54 8.03
N HIS A 241 -4.70 5.28 6.75
CA HIS A 241 -3.39 5.17 6.12
C HIS A 241 -3.47 5.74 4.69
N ILE A 242 -2.41 6.34 4.20
CA ILE A 242 -2.26 6.64 2.78
C ILE A 242 -1.30 5.61 2.17
N GLY A 243 -1.89 4.59 1.52
CA GLY A 243 -1.16 3.45 0.95
C GLY A 243 -0.25 3.82 -0.21
N GLU A 244 -0.70 4.78 -1.01
CA GLU A 244 0.09 5.30 -2.11
C GLU A 244 -0.07 6.81 -2.27
N PHE A 245 1.04 7.47 -2.44
CA PHE A 245 1.18 8.84 -2.91
C PHE A 245 2.54 9.00 -3.55
N GLY A 246 2.70 9.93 -4.46
CA GLY A 246 3.99 10.19 -5.08
C GLY A 246 3.88 11.31 -6.10
N VAL A 247 4.99 11.99 -6.35
CA VAL A 247 5.08 13.08 -7.33
C VAL A 247 6.36 12.98 -8.14
N PRO A 248 6.39 13.53 -9.38
CA PRO A 248 7.64 13.72 -10.12
C PRO A 248 8.58 14.68 -9.38
N GLY A 249 9.89 14.47 -9.58
CA GLY A 249 10.92 15.35 -9.04
C GLY A 249 11.40 16.45 -9.99
N ASP A 250 10.75 16.61 -11.15
CA ASP A 250 11.19 17.48 -12.25
C ASP A 250 10.65 18.92 -12.17
N ASP A 251 9.69 19.19 -11.27
CA ASP A 251 9.16 20.53 -11.02
C ASP A 251 9.01 20.78 -9.51
N PRO A 252 9.56 21.89 -8.98
CA PRO A 252 9.52 22.19 -7.56
C PRO A 252 8.10 22.36 -7.00
N ARG A 253 7.11 22.68 -7.83
CA ARG A 253 5.73 22.83 -7.40
C ARG A 253 5.12 21.48 -6.98
N TRP A 254 5.49 20.37 -7.66
CA TRP A 254 5.12 19.02 -7.22
C TRP A 254 5.68 18.71 -5.84
N LEU A 255 6.97 19.03 -5.61
CA LEU A 255 7.63 18.80 -4.33
C LEU A 255 7.00 19.62 -3.21
N GLN A 256 6.66 20.90 -3.48
CA GLN A 256 5.98 21.74 -2.49
C GLN A 256 4.56 21.23 -2.17
N ALA A 257 3.81 20.76 -3.18
CA ALA A 257 2.49 20.18 -2.93
C ALA A 257 2.56 18.89 -2.12
N MET A 258 3.59 18.07 -2.34
CA MET A 258 3.87 16.89 -1.53
C MET A 258 4.26 17.28 -0.10
N ASP A 259 5.08 18.29 0.09
CA ASP A 259 5.47 18.78 1.42
C ASP A 259 4.24 19.23 2.24
N ASN A 260 3.34 20.00 1.61
CA ASN A 260 2.07 20.41 2.23
C ASN A 260 1.16 19.22 2.59
N LEU A 261 1.10 18.20 1.71
CA LEU A 261 0.36 16.96 1.96
C LEU A 261 0.92 16.21 3.19
N LEU A 262 2.23 16.02 3.24
CA LEU A 262 2.90 15.31 4.33
C LEU A 262 2.73 16.03 5.67
N ALA A 263 2.87 17.36 5.68
CA ALA A 263 2.63 18.18 6.87
C ALA A 263 1.20 18.02 7.40
N PHE A 264 0.21 18.01 6.49
CA PHE A 264 -1.19 17.79 6.86
C PHE A 264 -1.43 16.40 7.45
N LEU A 265 -0.90 15.36 6.83
CA LEU A 265 -1.07 13.98 7.32
C LEU A 265 -0.35 13.75 8.65
N GLN A 266 0.83 14.36 8.84
CA GLN A 266 1.56 14.33 10.10
C GLN A 266 0.74 14.94 11.25
N GLN A 267 0.10 16.09 11.05
CA GLN A 267 -0.77 16.74 12.04
C GLN A 267 -1.93 15.84 12.49
N HIS A 268 -2.38 14.92 11.63
CA HIS A 268 -3.45 13.97 11.92
C HIS A 268 -2.94 12.59 12.34
N CYS A 269 -1.63 12.39 12.45
CA CYS A 269 -1.00 11.10 12.75
C CYS A 269 -1.44 9.97 11.79
N ILE A 270 -1.61 10.29 10.52
CA ILE A 270 -1.95 9.31 9.46
C ILE A 270 -0.65 8.85 8.80
N PRO A 271 -0.25 7.57 8.96
CA PRO A 271 0.92 7.03 8.29
C PRO A 271 0.70 6.93 6.79
N MET A 272 1.80 6.91 6.04
CA MET A 272 1.77 6.92 4.60
C MET A 272 2.95 6.15 4.00
N THR A 273 2.73 5.54 2.83
CA THR A 273 3.78 4.84 2.07
C THR A 273 3.95 5.45 0.69
N TYR A 274 5.15 5.97 0.41
CA TYR A 274 5.48 6.67 -0.83
C TYR A 274 5.58 5.68 -2.01
N TRP A 275 4.95 5.99 -3.13
CA TRP A 275 5.07 5.27 -4.40
C TRP A 275 6.11 5.94 -5.32
N ALA A 276 7.33 5.35 -5.56
CA ALA A 276 7.75 4.08 -5.01
C ALA A 276 9.27 4.00 -4.94
N ALA A 277 9.74 3.02 -4.23
CA ALA A 277 11.13 2.57 -4.26
C ALA A 277 11.19 1.10 -4.73
N GLY A 278 12.39 0.54 -4.80
CA GLY A 278 12.59 -0.85 -5.23
C GLY A 278 13.55 -0.96 -6.41
N PRO A 279 14.10 -2.14 -6.65
CA PRO A 279 14.97 -2.37 -7.79
C PRO A 279 14.20 -2.26 -9.11
N SER A 280 14.92 -1.90 -10.16
CA SER A 280 14.46 -1.97 -11.56
C SER A 280 13.42 -0.93 -12.02
N TRP A 281 13.17 0.14 -11.29
CA TRP A 281 12.33 1.25 -11.75
C TRP A 281 12.95 2.10 -12.87
N GLY A 282 14.26 2.06 -13.07
CA GLY A 282 14.93 2.82 -14.12
C GLY A 282 14.69 4.34 -14.01
N ASN A 283 14.09 4.91 -15.05
CA ASN A 283 13.79 6.35 -15.14
C ASN A 283 12.36 6.72 -14.68
N TYR A 284 11.68 5.84 -13.96
CA TYR A 284 10.32 6.14 -13.50
C TYR A 284 10.30 7.44 -12.68
N LYS A 285 9.41 8.36 -13.06
CA LYS A 285 9.39 9.75 -12.53
C LYS A 285 9.12 9.81 -11.03
N LEU A 286 8.32 8.88 -10.51
CA LEU A 286 7.97 8.84 -9.09
C LEU A 286 8.96 8.04 -8.25
N SER A 287 9.91 7.32 -8.88
CA SER A 287 10.88 6.54 -8.12
C SER A 287 11.75 7.43 -7.24
N VAL A 288 11.82 7.09 -5.95
CA VAL A 288 12.72 7.69 -4.97
C VAL A 288 14.02 6.89 -4.82
N GLU A 289 14.15 5.80 -5.58
CA GLU A 289 15.37 4.98 -5.60
C GLU A 289 16.58 5.83 -6.06
N PRO A 290 17.67 5.92 -5.27
CA PRO A 290 18.86 6.66 -5.66
C PRO A 290 19.41 6.17 -6.99
N ARG A 291 19.93 7.10 -7.81
CA ARG A 291 20.48 6.78 -9.11
C ARG A 291 21.90 7.28 -9.23
N ALA A 292 22.81 6.40 -9.67
CA ALA A 292 24.23 6.71 -9.80
C ALA A 292 24.85 7.31 -8.51
N GLY A 293 24.32 6.94 -7.35
CA GLY A 293 24.78 7.43 -6.04
C GLY A 293 24.12 8.74 -5.60
N GLU A 294 23.26 9.35 -6.43
CA GLU A 294 22.56 10.59 -6.11
C GLU A 294 21.12 10.33 -5.71
N ASP A 295 20.64 11.09 -4.74
CA ASP A 295 19.26 11.05 -4.30
C ASP A 295 18.32 11.67 -5.34
N ARG A 296 17.11 11.18 -5.39
CA ARG A 296 16.04 11.80 -6.16
C ARG A 296 15.51 13.01 -5.42
N PRO A 297 15.07 14.08 -6.13
CA PRO A 297 14.59 15.32 -5.50
C PRO A 297 13.48 15.11 -4.46
N GLN A 298 12.66 14.09 -4.63
CA GLN A 298 11.58 13.73 -3.69
C GLN A 298 12.13 13.37 -2.31
N TRP A 299 13.34 12.81 -2.24
CA TRP A 299 13.93 12.40 -0.96
C TRP A 299 14.13 13.58 -0.02
N ALA A 300 14.56 14.72 -0.52
CA ALA A 300 14.74 15.95 0.27
C ALA A 300 13.44 16.44 0.96
N VAL A 301 12.28 16.04 0.45
CA VAL A 301 11.01 16.32 1.10
C VAL A 301 10.65 15.21 2.09
N LEU A 302 10.76 13.94 1.67
CA LEU A 302 10.39 12.80 2.50
C LEU A 302 11.19 12.73 3.80
N GLU A 303 12.51 12.99 3.76
CA GLU A 303 13.38 12.91 4.93
C GLU A 303 12.99 13.87 6.07
N LYS A 304 12.27 14.95 5.78
CA LYS A 304 11.75 15.87 6.81
C LYS A 304 10.73 15.19 7.73
N TYR A 305 10.07 14.13 7.25
CA TYR A 305 8.96 13.44 7.92
C TYR A 305 9.33 12.04 8.39
N VAL A 306 10.52 11.58 8.06
CA VAL A 306 11.09 10.33 8.57
C VAL A 306 11.53 10.56 10.02
N ASP A 307 11.44 9.53 10.87
CA ASP A 307 11.80 9.55 12.29
C ASP A 307 10.97 10.52 13.19
N HIS A 308 9.86 11.07 12.70
CA HIS A 308 8.92 11.80 13.55
C HIS A 308 8.12 10.83 14.44
N ARG A 309 8.31 10.95 15.75
CA ARG A 309 7.71 10.07 16.77
C ARG A 309 6.66 10.73 17.64
N ASP A 310 6.12 11.85 17.21
CA ASP A 310 5.11 12.60 17.96
C ASP A 310 3.75 11.88 18.01
N CYS A 311 3.56 10.87 17.14
CA CYS A 311 2.36 10.07 17.07
C CYS A 311 2.55 8.75 17.83
N SER A 312 1.74 8.52 18.86
CA SER A 312 1.71 7.27 19.63
C SER A 312 0.85 6.17 18.98
N GLU A 313 -0.12 6.56 18.16
CA GLU A 313 -1.09 5.67 17.52
C GLU A 313 -1.50 6.19 16.14
N ILE A 314 -2.09 5.30 15.33
CA ILE A 314 -2.59 5.65 14.01
C ILE A 314 -3.86 6.50 14.15
N GLY A 315 -3.83 7.67 13.51
CA GLY A 315 -4.92 8.64 13.50
C GLY A 315 -6.03 8.38 12.45
N PRO A 316 -6.90 9.37 12.27
CA PRO A 316 -6.72 10.74 12.75
C PRO A 316 -6.90 10.87 14.27
N ILE A 317 -5.92 11.44 14.92
CA ILE A 317 -6.08 11.87 16.30
C ILE A 317 -6.96 13.12 16.25
N LYS A 318 -8.04 13.12 17.03
CA LYS A 318 -8.85 14.34 17.21
C LYS A 318 -7.91 15.42 17.72
N SER A 319 -7.78 16.51 16.95
CA SER A 319 -7.00 17.66 17.41
C SER A 319 -7.40 17.98 18.85
N PRO A 320 -6.45 18.22 19.75
CA PRO A 320 -6.79 18.73 21.07
C PRO A 320 -7.64 20.00 20.87
N PRO A 321 -8.69 20.18 21.69
CA PRO A 321 -9.61 21.29 21.58
C PRO A 321 -8.93 22.65 21.66
#